data_3df986795812857a68c867abad99b4f6
#
_entry.id   3df986795812857a68c867abad99b4f6
#
_cell.length_a   1.000
_cell.length_b   1.000
_cell.length_c   1.000
_cell.angle_alpha   90.00
_cell.angle_beta   90.00
_cell.angle_gamma   90.00
#
_symmetry.space_group_name_H-M   'P 1'
#
loop_
_entity.id
_entity.type
_entity.pdbx_description
1 polymer ?
#
loop_
_entity_poly.entity_id
_entity_poly.type
_entity_poly.pdbx_seq_one_letter_code
_entity_poly.pdbx_strand_id
1 'polypeptide(L)'
;MLYIATGKLKEGKEKQYKAWCLKNAGEYKKRVPQGWKLVGVYGSTMNLADFDVEWIWQFKRWSDWDAFFALDDKVVDKLLEEENKFYLPGTVRAVVIREMEDWLMPITKVKKK
;
A
#
# COMPACT_ATOMS: atom_id res chain seq x y z
N MET A 1 -5.74 -8.96 6.11
CA MET A 1 -4.45 -8.30 6.38
C MET A 1 -4.34 -7.03 5.58
N LEU A 2 -3.62 -6.07 6.10
CA LEU A 2 -3.37 -4.83 5.40
C LEU A 2 -1.88 -4.70 5.10
N TYR A 3 -1.58 -4.30 3.88
CA TYR A 3 -0.24 -3.93 3.47
C TYR A 3 -0.22 -2.41 3.36
N ILE A 4 0.60 -1.78 4.16
CA ILE A 4 0.65 -0.32 4.25
C ILE A 4 2.03 0.14 3.85
N ALA A 5 2.09 0.92 2.77
CA ALA A 5 3.34 1.48 2.28
C ALA A 5 3.30 2.99 2.47
N THR A 6 4.33 3.54 3.06
CA THR A 6 4.43 4.98 3.33
C THR A 6 5.71 5.55 2.78
N GLY A 7 5.72 6.85 2.54
CA GLY A 7 6.92 7.52 2.08
C GLY A 7 6.82 9.03 2.22
N LYS A 8 7.97 9.69 2.16
CA LYS A 8 8.03 11.14 2.13
C LYS A 8 8.31 11.58 0.70
N LEU A 9 7.65 12.64 0.30
CA LEU A 9 7.82 13.19 -1.04
C LEU A 9 8.98 14.18 -1.09
N LYS A 10 9.59 14.28 -2.25
CA LYS A 10 10.56 15.34 -2.51
C LYS A 10 9.86 16.68 -2.40
N GLU A 11 10.59 17.67 -1.92
CA GLU A 11 10.05 19.00 -1.71
C GLU A 11 9.41 19.55 -2.98
N GLY A 12 8.22 20.11 -2.84
CA GLY A 12 7.50 20.74 -3.95
C GLY A 12 6.84 19.78 -4.92
N LYS A 13 6.79 18.49 -4.61
CA LYS A 13 6.24 17.50 -5.53
C LYS A 13 4.84 17.03 -5.21
N GLU A 14 4.21 17.58 -4.18
CA GLU A 14 2.92 17.08 -3.70
C GLU A 14 1.85 17.15 -4.78
N LYS A 15 1.75 18.26 -5.49
CA LYS A 15 0.75 18.43 -6.54
C LYS A 15 0.97 17.47 -7.70
N GLN A 16 2.21 17.34 -8.11
CA GLN A 16 2.57 16.44 -9.21
C GLN A 16 2.29 14.98 -8.84
N TYR A 17 2.62 14.62 -7.61
CA TYR A 17 2.37 13.26 -7.14
C TYR A 17 0.88 12.97 -7.08
N LYS A 18 0.09 13.91 -6.56
CA LYS A 18 -1.36 13.75 -6.51
C LYS A 18 -1.93 13.53 -7.91
N ALA A 19 -1.50 14.33 -8.87
CA ALA A 19 -1.95 14.18 -10.25
C ALA A 19 -1.54 12.82 -10.82
N TRP A 20 -0.32 12.39 -10.52
CA TRP A 20 0.16 11.09 -10.95
C TRP A 20 -0.70 9.96 -10.36
N CYS A 21 -1.04 10.04 -9.08
CA CYS A 21 -1.89 9.05 -8.43
C CYS A 21 -3.28 9.00 -9.05
N LEU A 22 -3.88 10.15 -9.29
CA LEU A 22 -5.21 10.20 -9.92
C LEU A 22 -5.21 9.56 -11.29
N LYS A 23 -4.11 9.70 -12.01
CA LYS A 23 -3.99 9.14 -13.34
C LYS A 23 -3.68 7.64 -13.32
N ASN A 24 -2.89 7.18 -12.38
CA ASN A 24 -2.29 5.86 -12.45
C ASN A 24 -2.76 4.85 -11.40
N ALA A 25 -3.44 5.28 -10.35
CA ALA A 25 -3.90 4.34 -9.32
C ALA A 25 -4.81 3.25 -9.90
N GLY A 26 -5.62 3.60 -10.89
CA GLY A 26 -6.49 2.63 -11.56
C GLY A 26 -5.73 1.53 -12.26
N GLU A 27 -4.54 1.83 -12.79
CA GLU A 27 -3.71 0.82 -13.43
C GLU A 27 -3.21 -0.20 -12.43
N TYR A 28 -2.77 0.25 -11.26
CA TYR A 28 -2.39 -0.68 -10.20
C TYR A 28 -3.57 -1.58 -9.83
N LYS A 29 -4.75 -0.99 -9.66
CA LYS A 29 -5.94 -1.74 -9.25
C LYS A 29 -6.31 -2.83 -10.25
N LYS A 30 -6.11 -2.57 -11.53
CA LYS A 30 -6.43 -3.54 -12.57
C LYS A 30 -5.41 -4.67 -12.67
N ARG A 31 -4.17 -4.42 -12.29
CA ARG A 31 -3.07 -5.32 -12.58
C ARG A 31 -2.58 -6.13 -11.40
N VAL A 32 -2.94 -5.74 -10.19
CA VAL A 32 -2.58 -6.56 -9.02
C VAL A 32 -3.30 -7.90 -9.09
N PRO A 33 -2.72 -8.95 -8.50
CA PRO A 33 -3.36 -10.25 -8.50
C PRO A 33 -4.73 -10.22 -7.85
N GLN A 34 -5.57 -11.16 -8.24
CA GLN A 34 -6.85 -11.35 -7.59
C GLN A 34 -6.62 -11.61 -6.10
N GLY A 35 -7.43 -11.04 -5.26
CA GLY A 35 -7.27 -11.13 -3.82
C GLY A 35 -6.73 -9.84 -3.20
N TRP A 36 -6.18 -8.96 -4.01
CA TRP A 36 -5.69 -7.65 -3.55
C TRP A 36 -6.73 -6.58 -3.83
N LYS A 37 -6.94 -5.73 -2.85
CA LYS A 37 -7.88 -4.62 -2.96
C LYS A 37 -7.23 -3.35 -2.43
N LEU A 38 -7.25 -2.30 -3.25
CA LEU A 38 -6.76 -1.00 -2.80
C LEU A 38 -7.81 -0.37 -1.90
N VAL A 39 -7.45 -0.15 -0.64
CA VAL A 39 -8.32 0.54 0.32
C VAL A 39 -8.31 2.02 0.04
N GLY A 40 -7.12 2.58 -0.19
CA GLY A 40 -7.01 3.98 -0.52
C GLY A 40 -5.58 4.47 -0.53
N VAL A 41 -5.44 5.69 -1.00
CA VAL A 41 -4.18 6.44 -0.97
C VAL A 41 -4.44 7.68 -0.15
N TYR A 42 -3.67 7.88 0.90
CA TYR A 42 -3.91 8.94 1.87
C TYR A 42 -2.70 9.84 2.00
N GLY A 43 -2.94 11.11 2.24
CA GLY A 43 -1.88 12.06 2.55
C GLY A 43 -1.92 12.41 4.04
N SER A 44 -0.76 12.71 4.61
CA SER A 44 -0.72 13.17 5.98
C SER A 44 -1.27 14.59 6.06
N THR A 45 -1.80 14.94 7.22
CA THR A 45 -2.39 16.24 7.47
C THR A 45 -1.62 16.93 8.58
N MET A 46 -1.26 18.19 8.36
CA MET A 46 -0.67 19.04 9.39
C MET A 46 0.60 18.44 10.02
N ASN A 47 1.35 17.68 9.26
CA ASN A 47 2.59 17.05 9.71
C ASN A 47 2.40 16.18 10.96
N LEU A 48 1.24 15.53 11.07
CA LEU A 48 0.96 14.68 12.21
C LEU A 48 1.48 13.24 12.05
N ALA A 49 2.12 12.94 10.92
CA ALA A 49 2.68 11.62 10.66
C ALA A 49 4.12 11.76 10.16
N ASP A 50 4.88 10.67 10.24
CA ASP A 50 6.26 10.62 9.77
C ASP A 50 6.37 10.40 8.26
N PHE A 51 5.27 10.51 7.56
CA PHE A 51 5.23 10.30 6.12
C PHE A 51 4.29 11.32 5.49
N ASP A 52 4.44 11.50 4.18
CA ASP A 52 3.55 12.37 3.42
C ASP A 52 2.43 11.60 2.75
N VAL A 53 2.68 10.35 2.39
CA VAL A 53 1.77 9.53 1.61
C VAL A 53 1.69 8.14 2.20
N GLU A 54 0.48 7.58 2.17
CA GLU A 54 0.24 6.22 2.63
C GLU A 54 -0.66 5.50 1.63
N TRP A 55 -0.21 4.34 1.17
CA TRP A 55 -1.02 3.43 0.35
C TRP A 55 -1.45 2.26 1.23
N ILE A 56 -2.74 1.96 1.22
CA ILE A 56 -3.28 0.85 2.00
C ILE A 56 -3.94 -0.14 1.07
N TRP A 57 -3.41 -1.36 1.10
CA TRP A 57 -3.95 -2.48 0.34
C TRP A 57 -4.46 -3.54 1.31
N GLN A 58 -5.48 -4.27 0.90
CA GLN A 58 -6.02 -5.38 1.67
C GLN A 58 -5.82 -6.68 0.92
N PHE A 59 -5.45 -7.73 1.65
CA PHE A 59 -5.38 -9.09 1.12
C PHE A 59 -5.75 -10.05 2.25
N LYS A 60 -6.11 -11.29 1.91
CA LYS A 60 -6.64 -12.22 2.90
C LYS A 60 -5.67 -13.33 3.28
N ARG A 61 -4.89 -13.83 2.34
CA ARG A 61 -4.07 -15.01 2.56
C ARG A 61 -2.63 -14.75 2.16
N TRP A 62 -1.72 -15.46 2.78
CA TRP A 62 -0.31 -15.33 2.43
C TRP A 62 -0.04 -15.76 0.99
N SER A 63 -0.88 -16.63 0.42
CA SER A 63 -0.75 -16.94 -1.01
C SER A 63 -1.02 -15.71 -1.89
N ASP A 64 -1.87 -14.79 -1.45
CA ASP A 64 -2.07 -13.53 -2.16
C ASP A 64 -0.80 -12.68 -2.13
N TRP A 65 -0.10 -12.70 -0.99
CA TRP A 65 1.18 -12.01 -0.84
C TRP A 65 2.22 -12.57 -1.81
N ASP A 66 2.32 -13.91 -1.87
CA ASP A 66 3.25 -14.56 -2.77
C ASP A 66 2.92 -14.24 -4.23
N ALA A 67 1.63 -14.19 -4.57
CA ALA A 67 1.20 -13.88 -5.92
C ALA A 67 1.61 -12.47 -6.32
N PHE A 68 1.56 -11.52 -5.37
CA PHE A 68 1.98 -10.15 -5.65
C PHE A 68 3.48 -10.08 -5.97
N PHE A 69 4.30 -10.76 -5.20
CA PHE A 69 5.74 -10.76 -5.45
C PHE A 69 6.15 -11.56 -6.68
N ALA A 70 5.31 -12.49 -7.11
CA ALA A 70 5.54 -13.24 -8.34
C ALA A 70 5.01 -12.52 -9.58
N LEU A 71 4.35 -11.37 -9.39
CA LEU A 71 3.77 -10.63 -10.50
C LEU A 71 4.87 -10.14 -11.44
N ASP A 72 4.73 -10.50 -12.71
CA ASP A 72 5.64 -10.07 -13.75
C ASP A 72 4.86 -9.24 -14.75
N ASP A 73 4.77 -7.95 -14.48
CA ASP A 73 4.00 -7.03 -15.29
C ASP A 73 4.83 -5.77 -15.55
N LYS A 74 5.20 -5.59 -16.81
CA LYS A 74 6.07 -4.48 -17.19
C LYS A 74 5.42 -3.12 -16.97
N VAL A 75 4.10 -3.05 -17.06
CA VAL A 75 3.39 -1.80 -16.81
C VAL A 75 3.49 -1.43 -15.34
N VAL A 76 3.29 -2.40 -14.46
CA VAL A 76 3.43 -2.17 -13.02
C VAL A 76 4.86 -1.77 -12.69
N ASP A 77 5.84 -2.45 -13.25
CA ASP A 77 7.25 -2.13 -13.00
C ASP A 77 7.56 -0.69 -13.41
N LYS A 78 7.04 -0.25 -14.54
CA LYS A 78 7.24 1.11 -15.01
C LYS A 78 6.57 2.11 -14.11
N LEU A 79 5.37 1.81 -13.65
CA LEU A 79 4.65 2.70 -12.74
C LEU A 79 5.39 2.83 -11.40
N LEU A 80 5.89 1.73 -10.88
CA LEU A 80 6.68 1.76 -9.64
C LEU A 80 7.94 2.59 -9.80
N GLU A 81 8.58 2.47 -10.95
CA GLU A 81 9.76 3.27 -11.23
C GLU A 81 9.44 4.75 -11.30
N GLU A 82 8.34 5.11 -11.96
CA GLU A 82 7.88 6.49 -12.04
C GLU A 82 7.53 7.03 -10.65
N GLU A 83 6.79 6.25 -9.89
CA GLU A 83 6.37 6.66 -8.55
C GLU A 83 7.57 6.89 -7.64
N ASN A 84 8.55 6.02 -7.73
CA ASN A 84 9.73 6.08 -6.88
C ASN A 84 10.50 7.39 -7.03
N LYS A 85 10.38 8.04 -8.18
CA LYS A 85 11.05 9.32 -8.43
C LYS A 85 10.48 10.46 -7.61
N PHE A 86 9.27 10.30 -7.10
CA PHE A 86 8.64 11.33 -6.27
C PHE A 86 9.09 11.25 -4.81
N TYR A 87 9.61 10.11 -4.37
CA TYR A 87 9.93 9.91 -2.96
C TYR A 87 11.36 10.31 -2.63
N LEU A 88 11.54 10.80 -1.41
CA LEU A 88 12.88 11.00 -0.86
C LEU A 88 13.52 9.63 -0.66
N PRO A 89 14.77 9.46 -1.11
CA PRO A 89 15.46 8.19 -0.93
C PRO A 89 15.51 7.77 0.55
N GLY A 90 15.27 6.51 0.79
CA GLY A 90 15.37 5.95 2.14
C GLY A 90 14.17 6.20 3.04
N THR A 91 13.11 6.84 2.54
CA THR A 91 11.94 7.14 3.37
C THR A 91 10.79 6.17 3.17
N VAL A 92 10.84 5.34 2.14
CA VAL A 92 9.77 4.39 1.88
C VAL A 92 9.80 3.27 2.91
N ARG A 93 8.66 3.02 3.51
CA ARG A 93 8.49 1.96 4.52
C ARG A 93 7.26 1.16 4.17
N ALA A 94 7.27 -0.09 4.53
CA ALA A 94 6.12 -0.96 4.32
C ALA A 94 5.96 -1.86 5.52
N VAL A 95 4.71 -2.05 5.92
CA VAL A 95 4.37 -2.98 6.99
C VAL A 95 3.18 -3.81 6.57
N VAL A 96 3.08 -4.99 7.13
CA VAL A 96 1.90 -5.83 7.00
C VAL A 96 1.32 -5.98 8.40
N ILE A 97 0.05 -5.65 8.53
CA ILE A 97 -0.65 -5.83 9.80
C ILE A 97 -1.85 -6.71 9.57
N ARG A 98 -2.26 -7.39 10.60
CA ARG A 98 -3.46 -8.20 10.54
C ARG A 98 -4.29 -7.97 11.78
N GLU A 99 -5.53 -8.33 11.70
CA GLU A 99 -6.44 -8.09 12.80
C GLU A 99 -6.03 -8.86 14.03
N MET A 100 -6.17 -8.25 15.18
CA MET A 100 -5.80 -8.88 16.42
C MET A 100 -6.57 -10.16 16.66
N GLU A 101 -7.79 -10.22 16.18
CA GLU A 101 -8.60 -11.42 16.30
C GLU A 101 -7.93 -12.62 15.60
N ASP A 102 -7.36 -12.39 14.44
CA ASP A 102 -6.68 -13.47 13.70
C ASP A 102 -5.39 -13.90 14.35
N TRP A 103 -4.82 -13.02 15.15
CA TRP A 103 -3.45 -13.13 15.60
C TRP A 103 -3.34 -13.47 17.08
N LEU A 104 -4.14 -12.79 17.89
CA LEU A 104 -4.09 -12.94 19.34
C LEU A 104 -5.29 -13.67 19.91
N MET A 105 -6.26 -13.95 19.10
CA MET A 105 -7.59 -14.28 19.61
C MET A 105 -8.15 -15.63 19.19
N PRO A 106 -7.42 -16.69 19.33
CA PRO A 106 -8.14 -17.97 19.42
C PRO A 106 -9.14 -17.94 20.55
N ILE A 107 -8.81 -17.17 21.59
CA ILE A 107 -9.66 -17.00 22.75
C ILE A 107 -11.00 -16.39 22.38
N THR A 108 -10.99 -15.37 21.53
CA THR A 108 -12.21 -14.74 21.11
C THR A 108 -13.12 -15.68 20.36
N LYS A 109 -12.56 -16.55 19.56
CA LYS A 109 -13.32 -17.55 18.84
C LYS A 109 -14.03 -18.51 19.77
N VAL A 110 -13.38 -18.85 20.84
CA VAL A 110 -13.98 -19.71 21.83
C VAL A 110 -15.22 -19.06 22.41
N LYS A 111 -15.17 -17.77 22.64
CA LYS A 111 -16.27 -17.05 23.23
C LYS A 111 -17.50 -16.99 22.34
N LYS A 112 -17.33 -17.16 21.07
CA LYS A 112 -18.43 -17.07 20.14
C LYS A 112 -19.37 -18.23 20.17
N LYS A 113 -19.04 -19.19 20.95
CA LYS A 113 -19.87 -20.31 21.04
C LYS A 113 -21.27 -20.04 21.46
#